data_5b30a4021ec9672dbe4faa4efc26cfaf
#
_entry.id   5b30a4021ec9672dbe4faa4efc26cfaf
#
_cell.length_a   1.000
_cell.length_b   1.000
_cell.length_c   1.000
_cell.angle_alpha   90.00
_cell.angle_beta   90.00
_cell.angle_gamma   90.00
#
_symmetry.space_group_name_H-M   'P 1'
#
loop_
_entity.id
_entity.type
_entity.pdbx_description
1 polymer ?
#
loop_
_entity_poly.entity_id
_entity_poly.type
_entity_poly.pdbx_seq_one_letter_code
_entity_poly.pdbx_strand_id
1 'polypeptide(L)'
;DARFVIGSSGVGYALTSHWQRPRVDYPSAGAVEQLIVMSGSCSAATAAQIEWAEANGYAGLRLDAELLTDETTADAERARLRQAALEILNKGQSVVLYSARGPHDPIMQASNERLRQRGVDELTVRERLGQQQGILLRELLLASGVRRVCVAGGDTSSHAISQLGIYALELLTPMVPGQPLNRAYADDARLDGLEIALKGGQHGRADHFES
;
A
#
# COMPACT_ATOMS: atom_id res chain seq x y z
N ASP A 1 -0.64 -4.92 40.71
CA ASP A 1 -1.39 -4.14 39.71
C ASP A 1 -0.42 -3.63 38.66
N ALA A 2 -0.41 -4.23 37.48
CA ALA A 2 0.38 -3.72 36.38
C ALA A 2 -0.25 -2.42 35.85
N ARG A 3 0.54 -1.32 35.86
CA ARG A 3 0.08 -0.02 35.34
C ARG A 3 0.34 0.15 33.85
N PHE A 4 1.25 -0.67 33.30
CA PHE A 4 1.66 -0.61 31.90
C PHE A 4 1.71 -2.03 31.35
N VAL A 5 1.26 -2.19 30.09
CA VAL A 5 1.31 -3.43 29.33
C VAL A 5 1.98 -3.15 28.00
N ILE A 6 2.98 -3.95 27.64
CA ILE A 6 3.63 -3.92 26.33
C ILE A 6 3.17 -5.17 25.58
N GLY A 7 2.63 -4.98 24.39
CA GLY A 7 2.17 -6.08 23.54
C GLY A 7 1.68 -5.60 22.18
N SER A 8 1.19 -6.55 21.37
CA SER A 8 0.60 -6.29 20.07
C SER A 8 -0.93 -6.21 20.14
N SER A 9 -1.61 -6.32 19.01
CA SER A 9 -3.08 -6.38 18.90
C SER A 9 -3.77 -7.40 19.82
N GLY A 10 -3.07 -8.46 20.21
CA GLY A 10 -3.57 -9.45 21.18
C GLY A 10 -3.95 -8.83 22.55
N VAL A 11 -3.24 -7.79 22.99
CA VAL A 11 -3.60 -7.05 24.20
C VAL A 11 -4.93 -6.31 24.02
N GLY A 12 -5.11 -5.65 22.86
CA GLY A 12 -6.38 -5.01 22.52
C GLY A 12 -7.55 -5.98 22.50
N TYR A 13 -7.39 -7.15 21.89
CA TYR A 13 -8.41 -8.20 21.88
C TYR A 13 -8.73 -8.71 23.30
N ALA A 14 -7.74 -8.94 24.13
CA ALA A 14 -7.95 -9.37 25.50
C ALA A 14 -8.72 -8.31 26.32
N LEU A 15 -8.38 -7.03 26.18
CA LEU A 15 -9.06 -5.93 26.85
C LEU A 15 -10.51 -5.77 26.38
N THR A 16 -10.75 -5.79 25.07
CA THR A 16 -12.12 -5.66 24.53
C THR A 16 -12.99 -6.84 24.94
N SER A 17 -12.43 -8.06 24.96
CA SER A 17 -13.12 -9.25 25.47
C SER A 17 -13.45 -9.12 26.97
N HIS A 18 -12.50 -8.60 27.78
CA HIS A 18 -12.71 -8.39 29.21
C HIS A 18 -13.79 -7.32 29.47
N TRP A 19 -13.80 -6.24 28.69
CA TRP A 19 -14.77 -5.14 28.86
C TRP A 19 -16.16 -5.48 28.32
N GLN A 20 -16.34 -6.61 27.66
CA GLN A 20 -17.62 -7.07 27.09
C GLN A 20 -18.37 -5.95 26.34
N ARG A 21 -17.65 -5.13 25.58
CA ARG A 21 -18.26 -4.06 24.79
C ARG A 21 -19.16 -4.66 23.72
N PRO A 22 -20.33 -4.06 23.46
CA PRO A 22 -21.21 -4.50 22.38
C PRO A 22 -20.45 -4.41 21.04
N ARG A 23 -20.71 -5.37 20.16
CA ARG A 23 -20.23 -5.31 18.78
C ARG A 23 -20.82 -4.08 18.10
N VAL A 24 -19.99 -3.33 17.41
CA VAL A 24 -20.45 -2.27 16.52
C VAL A 24 -20.61 -2.90 15.14
N ASP A 25 -21.80 -2.79 14.56
CA ASP A 25 -22.02 -3.18 13.17
C ASP A 25 -21.57 -2.03 12.26
N TYR A 26 -20.60 -2.34 11.42
CA TYR A 26 -20.11 -1.41 10.40
C TYR A 26 -20.78 -1.72 9.08
N PRO A 27 -21.16 -0.70 8.29
CA PRO A 27 -21.69 -0.93 6.95
C PRO A 27 -20.63 -1.62 6.08
N SER A 28 -21.08 -2.47 5.17
CA SER A 28 -20.19 -3.02 4.15
C SER A 28 -19.72 -1.88 3.23
N ALA A 29 -18.44 -1.87 2.91
CA ALA A 29 -17.95 -1.02 1.84
C ALA A 29 -18.55 -1.50 0.52
N GLY A 30 -19.17 -0.61 -0.23
CA GLY A 30 -19.69 -0.95 -1.56
C GLY A 30 -18.58 -1.40 -2.50
N ALA A 31 -18.93 -2.12 -3.57
CA ALA A 31 -17.99 -2.45 -4.64
C ALA A 31 -17.48 -1.19 -5.36
N VAL A 32 -16.25 -1.24 -5.86
CA VAL A 32 -15.68 -0.20 -6.72
C VAL A 32 -15.30 -0.81 -8.07
N GLU A 33 -15.37 -0.01 -9.13
CA GLU A 33 -15.03 -0.46 -10.47
C GLU A 33 -13.51 -0.67 -10.64
N GLN A 34 -12.72 0.16 -9.97
CA GLN A 34 -11.26 0.15 -10.09
C GLN A 34 -10.58 0.38 -8.74
N LEU A 35 -9.46 -0.29 -8.58
CA LEU A 35 -8.58 -0.18 -7.42
C LEU A 35 -7.14 0.08 -7.87
N ILE A 36 -6.45 0.97 -7.17
CA ILE A 36 -4.99 1.09 -7.25
C ILE A 36 -4.40 0.40 -6.02
N VAL A 37 -3.50 -0.55 -6.25
CA VAL A 37 -2.70 -1.17 -5.20
C VAL A 37 -1.26 -0.71 -5.33
N MET A 38 -0.70 -0.14 -4.26
CA MET A 38 0.72 0.21 -4.16
C MET A 38 1.41 -0.70 -3.15
N SER A 39 2.38 -1.49 -3.58
CA SER A 39 3.06 -2.47 -2.74
C SER A 39 4.57 -2.25 -2.69
N GLY A 40 5.09 -1.96 -1.50
CA GLY A 40 6.52 -2.03 -1.16
C GLY A 40 6.88 -3.26 -0.31
N SER A 41 5.93 -4.18 -0.13
CA SER A 41 6.11 -5.36 0.72
C SER A 41 6.83 -6.50 -0.01
N CYS A 42 7.85 -7.05 0.63
CA CYS A 42 8.53 -8.28 0.17
C CYS A 42 8.03 -9.56 0.88
N SER A 43 6.87 -9.55 1.52
CA SER A 43 6.33 -10.72 2.22
C SER A 43 5.76 -11.76 1.26
N ALA A 44 5.79 -13.04 1.65
CA ALA A 44 5.17 -14.13 0.90
C ALA A 44 3.65 -13.96 0.77
N ALA A 45 2.99 -13.43 1.81
CA ALA A 45 1.55 -13.16 1.78
C ALA A 45 1.19 -12.12 0.71
N THR A 46 1.95 -11.01 0.63
CA THR A 46 1.72 -10.00 -0.41
C THR A 46 2.04 -10.52 -1.80
N ALA A 47 3.06 -11.38 -1.96
CA ALA A 47 3.35 -12.03 -3.26
C ALA A 47 2.16 -12.85 -3.76
N ALA A 48 1.57 -13.69 -2.90
CA ALA A 48 0.37 -14.47 -3.24
C ALA A 48 -0.83 -13.57 -3.61
N GLN A 49 -0.96 -12.41 -2.96
CA GLN A 49 -2.02 -11.44 -3.27
C GLN A 49 -1.81 -10.75 -4.62
N ILE A 50 -0.56 -10.45 -4.99
CA ILE A 50 -0.23 -9.91 -6.31
C ILE A 50 -0.52 -10.95 -7.40
N GLU A 51 -0.10 -12.21 -7.19
CA GLU A 51 -0.37 -13.30 -8.13
C GLU A 51 -1.87 -13.53 -8.32
N TRP A 52 -2.61 -13.54 -7.21
CA TRP A 52 -4.07 -13.68 -7.26
C TRP A 52 -4.71 -12.51 -8.03
N ALA A 53 -4.32 -11.27 -7.75
CA ALA A 53 -4.86 -10.08 -8.42
C ALA A 53 -4.62 -10.13 -9.93
N GLU A 54 -3.40 -10.46 -10.37
CA GLU A 54 -3.08 -10.61 -11.79
C GLU A 54 -3.89 -11.72 -12.47
N ALA A 55 -4.12 -12.85 -11.78
CA ALA A 55 -4.97 -13.94 -12.26
C ALA A 55 -6.46 -13.57 -12.33
N ASN A 56 -6.88 -12.52 -11.60
CA ASN A 56 -8.27 -12.04 -11.52
C ASN A 56 -8.48 -10.66 -12.15
N GLY A 57 -7.69 -10.31 -13.14
CA GLY A 57 -7.95 -9.17 -14.02
C GLY A 57 -7.25 -7.87 -13.67
N TYR A 58 -6.45 -7.84 -12.60
CA TYR A 58 -5.58 -6.68 -12.34
C TYR A 58 -4.36 -6.69 -13.26
N ALA A 59 -3.91 -5.53 -13.68
CA ALA A 59 -2.61 -5.42 -14.34
C ALA A 59 -1.49 -5.23 -13.33
N GLY A 60 -0.48 -6.10 -13.38
CA GLY A 60 0.73 -5.97 -12.57
C GLY A 60 1.74 -5.03 -13.23
N LEU A 61 2.25 -4.06 -12.47
CA LEU A 61 3.28 -3.12 -12.92
C LEU A 61 4.44 -3.10 -11.92
N ARG A 62 5.59 -3.64 -12.35
CA ARG A 62 6.79 -3.64 -11.50
C ARG A 62 7.44 -2.27 -11.47
N LEU A 63 7.78 -1.82 -10.27
CA LEU A 63 8.59 -0.64 -10.01
C LEU A 63 10.08 -1.02 -10.08
N ASP A 64 10.87 -0.23 -10.80
CA ASP A 64 12.32 -0.38 -10.78
C ASP A 64 12.91 0.39 -9.59
N ALA A 65 13.33 -0.33 -8.55
CA ALA A 65 13.83 0.26 -7.33
C ALA A 65 15.15 1.01 -7.55
N GLU A 66 16.02 0.56 -8.46
CA GLU A 66 17.27 1.25 -8.75
C GLU A 66 17.03 2.60 -9.41
N LEU A 67 16.15 2.62 -10.43
CA LEU A 67 15.83 3.86 -11.13
C LEU A 67 15.07 4.84 -10.24
N LEU A 68 14.16 4.33 -9.38
CA LEU A 68 13.38 5.19 -8.47
C LEU A 68 14.20 5.75 -7.30
N THR A 69 15.28 5.10 -6.90
CA THR A 69 16.11 5.56 -5.77
C THR A 69 17.31 6.43 -6.20
N ASP A 70 17.60 6.49 -7.49
CA ASP A 70 18.63 7.34 -8.07
C ASP A 70 18.02 8.71 -8.45
N GLU A 71 18.57 9.79 -7.88
CA GLU A 71 18.06 11.15 -8.05
C GLU A 71 18.06 11.63 -9.52
N THR A 72 18.91 11.03 -10.36
CA THR A 72 19.03 11.41 -11.78
C THR A 72 18.00 10.74 -12.68
N THR A 73 17.43 9.59 -12.24
CA THR A 73 16.50 8.77 -13.04
C THR A 73 15.11 8.69 -12.45
N ALA A 74 14.93 9.00 -11.17
CA ALA A 74 13.68 8.81 -10.45
C ALA A 74 12.47 9.49 -11.11
N ASP A 75 12.64 10.74 -11.56
CA ASP A 75 11.56 11.49 -12.20
C ASP A 75 11.14 10.89 -13.54
N ALA A 76 12.09 10.43 -14.33
CA ALA A 76 11.81 9.78 -15.62
C ALA A 76 11.10 8.43 -15.43
N GLU A 77 11.58 7.62 -14.48
CA GLU A 77 10.96 6.32 -14.18
C GLU A 77 9.56 6.50 -13.58
N ARG A 78 9.37 7.47 -12.69
CA ARG A 78 8.05 7.80 -12.15
C ARG A 78 7.08 8.24 -13.25
N ALA A 79 7.52 9.08 -14.18
CA ALA A 79 6.71 9.52 -15.32
C ALA A 79 6.31 8.33 -16.21
N ARG A 80 7.26 7.41 -16.49
CA ARG A 80 7.00 6.17 -17.26
C ARG A 80 5.96 5.29 -16.57
N LEU A 81 6.12 5.05 -15.26
CA LEU A 81 5.20 4.24 -14.45
C LEU A 81 3.82 4.87 -14.37
N ARG A 82 3.76 6.19 -14.18
CA ARG A 82 2.51 6.95 -14.16
C ARG A 82 1.76 6.81 -15.49
N GLN A 83 2.43 6.98 -16.62
CA GLN A 83 1.82 6.82 -17.94
C GLN A 83 1.28 5.40 -18.12
N ALA A 84 2.08 4.37 -17.86
CA ALA A 84 1.67 2.97 -17.99
C ALA A 84 0.47 2.63 -17.10
N ALA A 85 0.47 3.09 -15.85
CA ALA A 85 -0.65 2.86 -14.94
C ALA A 85 -1.93 3.58 -15.38
N LEU A 86 -1.84 4.81 -15.88
CA LEU A 86 -2.99 5.56 -16.41
C LEU A 86 -3.57 4.89 -17.67
N GLU A 87 -2.74 4.34 -18.54
CA GLU A 87 -3.21 3.58 -19.71
C GLU A 87 -4.00 2.32 -19.31
N ILE A 88 -3.59 1.65 -18.21
CA ILE A 88 -4.31 0.51 -17.63
C ILE A 88 -5.66 0.98 -17.06
N LEU A 89 -5.64 2.00 -16.21
CA LEU A 89 -6.83 2.56 -15.58
C LEU A 89 -7.84 3.09 -16.61
N ASN A 90 -7.38 3.75 -17.68
CA ASN A 90 -8.25 4.24 -18.76
C ASN A 90 -8.96 3.12 -19.55
N LYS A 91 -8.49 1.87 -19.43
CA LYS A 91 -9.16 0.69 -19.99
C LYS A 91 -10.17 0.06 -19.03
N GLY A 92 -10.42 0.69 -17.88
CA GLY A 92 -11.31 0.15 -16.87
C GLY A 92 -10.68 -0.94 -15.99
N GLN A 93 -9.36 -1.13 -16.04
CA GLN A 93 -8.66 -2.20 -15.34
C GLN A 93 -8.00 -1.67 -14.06
N SER A 94 -8.08 -2.43 -12.97
CA SER A 94 -7.33 -2.16 -11.74
C SER A 94 -5.84 -2.43 -11.92
N VAL A 95 -4.99 -1.74 -11.16
CA VAL A 95 -3.53 -1.87 -11.27
C VAL A 95 -2.89 -2.20 -9.93
N VAL A 96 -1.92 -3.12 -9.94
CA VAL A 96 -1.04 -3.43 -8.82
C VAL A 96 0.38 -2.99 -9.17
N LEU A 97 0.85 -1.93 -8.50
CA LEU A 97 2.23 -1.46 -8.60
C LEU A 97 3.04 -2.09 -7.45
N TYR A 98 4.15 -2.76 -7.75
CA TYR A 98 4.92 -3.48 -6.74
C TYR A 98 6.43 -3.41 -6.99
N SER A 99 7.21 -3.32 -5.91
CA SER A 99 8.69 -3.35 -5.97
C SER A 99 9.27 -4.76 -5.82
N ALA A 100 8.50 -5.70 -5.23
CA ALA A 100 8.94 -7.07 -4.98
C ALA A 100 7.80 -8.08 -5.09
N ARG A 101 8.14 -9.32 -5.46
CA ARG A 101 7.28 -10.50 -5.46
C ARG A 101 7.77 -11.53 -4.43
N GLY A 102 7.70 -11.13 -3.17
CA GLY A 102 8.06 -11.99 -2.05
C GLY A 102 9.55 -11.91 -1.66
N PRO A 103 9.94 -12.67 -0.62
CA PRO A 103 11.26 -12.57 0.01
C PRO A 103 12.40 -13.14 -0.86
N HIS A 104 12.08 -14.00 -1.80
CA HIS A 104 13.05 -14.66 -2.70
C HIS A 104 13.00 -14.11 -4.13
N ASP A 105 12.43 -12.92 -4.33
CA ASP A 105 12.37 -12.25 -5.63
C ASP A 105 13.79 -11.98 -6.17
N PRO A 106 14.23 -12.66 -7.25
CA PRO A 106 15.59 -12.54 -7.74
C PRO A 106 15.91 -11.15 -8.30
N ILE A 107 14.90 -10.43 -8.81
CA ILE A 107 15.08 -9.07 -9.33
C ILE A 107 15.34 -8.12 -8.15
N MET A 108 14.55 -8.23 -7.07
CA MET A 108 14.76 -7.43 -5.86
C MET A 108 16.14 -7.72 -5.25
N GLN A 109 16.54 -8.99 -5.14
CA GLN A 109 17.84 -9.37 -4.59
C GLN A 109 19.01 -8.81 -5.42
N ALA A 110 18.93 -8.92 -6.74
CA ALA A 110 19.95 -8.39 -7.65
C ALA A 110 20.00 -6.85 -7.58
N SER A 111 18.86 -6.18 -7.49
CA SER A 111 18.77 -4.72 -7.34
C SER A 111 19.41 -4.25 -6.02
N ASN A 112 19.07 -4.90 -4.91
CA ASN A 112 19.64 -4.59 -3.59
C ASN A 112 21.17 -4.78 -3.58
N GLU A 113 21.68 -5.85 -4.20
CA GLU A 113 23.11 -6.08 -4.29
C GLU A 113 23.83 -4.99 -5.11
N ARG A 114 23.26 -4.56 -6.25
CA ARG A 114 23.83 -3.47 -7.05
C ARG A 114 23.82 -2.13 -6.30
N LEU A 115 22.74 -1.82 -5.58
CA LEU A 115 22.67 -0.61 -4.76
C LEU A 115 23.71 -0.64 -3.63
N ARG A 116 23.87 -1.80 -2.96
CA ARG A 116 24.89 -1.99 -1.94
C ARG A 116 26.32 -1.80 -2.48
N GLN A 117 26.61 -2.33 -3.68
CA GLN A 117 27.89 -2.15 -4.35
C GLN A 117 28.18 -0.68 -4.72
N ARG A 118 27.15 0.12 -4.94
CA ARG A 118 27.25 1.57 -5.14
C ARG A 118 27.35 2.36 -3.83
N GLY A 119 27.40 1.68 -2.69
CA GLY A 119 27.51 2.34 -1.38
C GLY A 119 26.22 2.95 -0.86
N VAL A 120 25.06 2.61 -1.45
CA VAL A 120 23.76 3.05 -0.94
C VAL A 120 23.31 2.10 0.16
N ASP A 121 23.09 2.60 1.36
CA ASP A 121 22.64 1.80 2.49
C ASP A 121 21.15 1.44 2.37
N GLU A 122 20.76 0.35 3.02
CA GLU A 122 19.41 -0.22 2.92
C GLU A 122 18.31 0.74 3.44
N LEU A 123 18.61 1.53 4.46
CA LEU A 123 17.65 2.49 5.01
C LEU A 123 17.36 3.60 4.00
N THR A 124 18.41 4.17 3.41
CA THR A 124 18.30 5.16 2.35
C THR A 124 17.48 4.64 1.17
N VAL A 125 17.72 3.39 0.75
CA VAL A 125 16.93 2.75 -0.33
C VAL A 125 15.45 2.68 0.03
N ARG A 126 15.12 2.21 1.24
CA ARG A 126 13.72 2.11 1.70
C ARG A 126 13.05 3.47 1.77
N GLU A 127 13.71 4.48 2.31
CA GLU A 127 13.17 5.84 2.43
C GLU A 127 12.90 6.45 1.05
N ARG A 128 13.88 6.42 0.15
CA ARG A 128 13.74 6.97 -1.20
C ARG A 128 12.67 6.23 -2.00
N LEU A 129 12.69 4.91 -2.00
CA LEU A 129 11.69 4.10 -2.69
C LEU A 129 10.28 4.38 -2.15
N GLY A 130 10.12 4.43 -0.82
CA GLY A 130 8.84 4.76 -0.19
C GLY A 130 8.34 6.14 -0.57
N GLN A 131 9.21 7.15 -0.59
CA GLN A 131 8.88 8.50 -1.04
C GLN A 131 8.41 8.51 -2.50
N GLN A 132 9.13 7.85 -3.40
CA GLN A 132 8.76 7.77 -4.82
C GLN A 132 7.44 7.03 -5.04
N GLN A 133 7.19 5.97 -4.28
CA GLN A 133 5.91 5.27 -4.29
C GLN A 133 4.77 6.17 -3.83
N GLY A 134 4.97 6.95 -2.77
CA GLY A 134 3.96 7.90 -2.27
C GLY A 134 3.67 9.01 -3.28
N ILE A 135 4.71 9.60 -3.91
CA ILE A 135 4.57 10.64 -4.95
C ILE A 135 3.80 10.05 -6.15
N LEU A 136 4.22 8.89 -6.65
CA LEU A 136 3.57 8.22 -7.78
C LEU A 136 2.10 7.93 -7.48
N LEU A 137 1.78 7.43 -6.29
CA LEU A 137 0.41 7.16 -5.87
C LEU A 137 -0.42 8.45 -5.88
N ARG A 138 0.12 9.56 -5.35
CA ARG A 138 -0.56 10.87 -5.38
C ARG A 138 -0.83 11.32 -6.81
N GLU A 139 0.15 11.24 -7.69
CA GLU A 139 0.00 11.61 -9.10
C GLU A 139 -1.06 10.78 -9.81
N LEU A 140 -1.11 9.46 -9.54
CA LEU A 140 -2.09 8.55 -10.12
C LEU A 140 -3.51 8.87 -9.63
N LEU A 141 -3.72 9.06 -8.34
CA LEU A 141 -5.01 9.39 -7.76
C LEU A 141 -5.56 10.71 -8.32
N LEU A 142 -4.71 11.73 -8.42
CA LEU A 142 -5.10 13.03 -8.96
C LEU A 142 -5.43 13.00 -10.45
N ALA A 143 -4.81 12.10 -11.21
CA ALA A 143 -5.00 12.00 -12.65
C ALA A 143 -6.13 11.05 -13.06
N SER A 144 -6.34 9.95 -12.31
CA SER A 144 -7.33 8.92 -12.65
C SER A 144 -8.71 9.17 -12.05
N GLY A 145 -8.77 9.89 -10.93
CA GLY A 145 -10.01 10.04 -10.16
C GLY A 145 -10.44 8.79 -9.39
N VAL A 146 -9.61 7.74 -9.32
CA VAL A 146 -9.87 6.54 -8.51
C VAL A 146 -9.99 6.92 -7.04
N ARG A 147 -11.04 6.43 -6.36
CA ARG A 147 -11.39 6.83 -4.99
C ARG A 147 -11.11 5.77 -3.93
N ARG A 148 -10.63 4.58 -4.31
CA ARG A 148 -10.21 3.54 -3.37
C ARG A 148 -8.82 3.05 -3.71
N VAL A 149 -7.99 2.92 -2.67
CA VAL A 149 -6.60 2.48 -2.80
C VAL A 149 -6.23 1.52 -1.66
N CYS A 150 -5.39 0.54 -1.99
CA CYS A 150 -4.74 -0.30 -1.00
C CYS A 150 -3.23 -0.06 -1.01
N VAL A 151 -2.63 0.17 0.16
CA VAL A 151 -1.17 0.30 0.31
C VAL A 151 -0.64 -0.85 1.15
N ALA A 152 0.27 -1.64 0.58
CA ALA A 152 0.83 -2.83 1.21
C ALA A 152 2.31 -2.62 1.58
N GLY A 153 2.59 -2.69 2.88
CA GLY A 153 3.91 -2.46 3.48
C GLY A 153 3.88 -1.34 4.50
N GLY A 154 4.55 -1.51 5.64
CA GLY A 154 4.54 -0.53 6.73
C GLY A 154 5.16 0.81 6.31
N ASP A 155 6.40 0.77 5.82
CA ASP A 155 7.13 1.96 5.39
C ASP A 155 6.41 2.62 4.20
N THR A 156 5.96 1.84 3.21
CA THR A 156 5.19 2.34 2.07
C THR A 156 3.90 3.04 2.52
N SER A 157 3.20 2.49 3.51
CA SER A 157 2.00 3.10 4.07
C SER A 157 2.29 4.46 4.71
N SER A 158 3.37 4.56 5.49
CA SER A 158 3.79 5.82 6.12
C SER A 158 4.12 6.90 5.08
N HIS A 159 4.89 6.54 4.05
CA HIS A 159 5.24 7.46 2.98
C HIS A 159 4.01 7.86 2.15
N ALA A 160 3.09 6.92 1.87
CA ALA A 160 1.86 7.21 1.15
C ALA A 160 1.00 8.24 1.90
N ILE A 161 0.76 8.05 3.20
CA ILE A 161 0.00 8.99 4.04
C ILE A 161 0.62 10.39 3.98
N SER A 162 1.96 10.48 4.13
CA SER A 162 2.68 11.75 4.09
C SER A 162 2.55 12.45 2.74
N GLN A 163 2.74 11.74 1.63
CA GLN A 163 2.70 12.32 0.28
C GLN A 163 1.29 12.69 -0.18
N LEU A 164 0.27 11.99 0.34
CA LEU A 164 -1.14 12.31 0.08
C LEU A 164 -1.65 13.49 0.92
N GLY A 165 -0.88 13.95 1.90
CA GLY A 165 -1.31 15.02 2.80
C GLY A 165 -2.48 14.61 3.69
N ILE A 166 -2.55 13.31 4.05
CA ILE A 166 -3.59 12.78 4.93
C ILE A 166 -3.24 13.11 6.38
N TYR A 167 -4.11 13.83 7.06
CA TYR A 167 -3.93 14.21 8.46
C TYR A 167 -4.84 13.44 9.44
N ALA A 168 -5.90 12.76 8.93
CA ALA A 168 -6.76 11.91 9.76
C ALA A 168 -7.33 10.74 8.97
N LEU A 169 -7.63 9.65 9.69
CA LEU A 169 -8.28 8.46 9.17
C LEU A 169 -9.49 8.12 10.04
N GLU A 170 -10.61 7.85 9.41
CA GLU A 170 -11.84 7.37 10.04
C GLU A 170 -12.10 5.92 9.60
N LEU A 171 -12.35 5.03 10.55
CA LEU A 171 -12.73 3.66 10.24
C LEU A 171 -14.07 3.63 9.50
N LEU A 172 -14.08 3.12 8.27
CA LEU A 172 -15.31 2.86 7.52
C LEU A 172 -15.84 1.46 7.80
N THR A 173 -15.02 0.45 7.57
CA THR A 173 -15.39 -0.94 7.81
C THR A 173 -14.15 -1.80 8.09
N PRO A 174 -14.23 -2.77 9.01
CA PRO A 174 -13.20 -3.78 9.17
C PRO A 174 -13.24 -4.75 7.97
N MET A 175 -12.11 -4.90 7.26
CA MET A 175 -11.97 -5.87 6.16
C MET A 175 -11.48 -7.21 6.71
N VAL A 176 -10.28 -7.22 7.24
CA VAL A 176 -9.71 -8.37 7.97
C VAL A 176 -9.10 -7.88 9.29
N PRO A 177 -8.86 -8.75 10.27
CA PRO A 177 -8.29 -8.36 11.55
C PRO A 177 -7.02 -7.51 11.39
N GLY A 178 -7.04 -6.29 11.93
CA GLY A 178 -5.92 -5.34 11.86
C GLY A 178 -5.78 -4.55 10.54
N GLN A 179 -6.74 -4.67 9.65
CA GLN A 179 -6.73 -3.96 8.36
C GLN A 179 -8.13 -3.44 8.01
N PRO A 180 -8.49 -2.27 8.51
CA PRO A 180 -9.72 -1.60 8.13
C PRO A 180 -9.58 -0.90 6.78
N LEU A 181 -10.71 -0.74 6.09
CA LEU A 181 -10.88 0.32 5.13
C LEU A 181 -11.18 1.61 5.88
N ASN A 182 -10.46 2.66 5.56
CA ASN A 182 -10.62 3.96 6.21
C ASN A 182 -11.03 5.03 5.19
N ARG A 183 -11.76 6.02 5.66
CA ARG A 183 -11.89 7.31 4.98
C ARG A 183 -10.74 8.19 5.37
N ALA A 184 -10.03 8.75 4.40
CA ALA A 184 -8.96 9.69 4.62
C ALA A 184 -9.49 11.12 4.63
N TYR A 185 -8.94 11.95 5.52
CA TYR A 185 -9.09 13.40 5.52
C TYR A 185 -7.76 14.02 5.10
N ALA A 186 -7.77 14.80 4.03
CA ALA A 186 -6.58 15.35 3.43
C ALA A 186 -6.71 16.85 3.15
N ASP A 187 -5.56 17.55 3.12
CA ASP A 187 -5.52 18.98 2.83
C ASP A 187 -5.94 19.30 1.37
N ASP A 188 -5.64 18.41 0.44
CA ASP A 188 -6.06 18.52 -0.96
C ASP A 188 -7.49 17.99 -1.10
N ALA A 189 -8.45 18.89 -1.41
CA ALA A 189 -9.86 18.54 -1.55
C ALA A 189 -10.15 17.45 -2.59
N ARG A 190 -9.22 17.19 -3.54
CA ARG A 190 -9.34 16.10 -4.52
C ARG A 190 -9.03 14.74 -3.91
N LEU A 191 -8.28 14.71 -2.80
CA LEU A 191 -7.92 13.50 -2.05
C LEU A 191 -8.74 13.33 -0.77
N ASP A 192 -9.42 14.39 -0.33
CA ASP A 192 -10.31 14.31 0.82
C ASP A 192 -11.47 13.33 0.57
N GLY A 193 -11.78 12.51 1.57
CA GLY A 193 -12.75 11.43 1.45
C GLY A 193 -12.26 10.21 0.64
N LEU A 194 -10.95 10.11 0.31
CA LEU A 194 -10.36 8.91 -0.28
C LEU A 194 -10.56 7.71 0.65
N GLU A 195 -10.93 6.57 0.08
CA GLU A 195 -11.00 5.31 0.81
C GLU A 195 -9.64 4.59 0.72
N ILE A 196 -9.03 4.34 1.86
CA ILE A 196 -7.67 3.79 1.93
C ILE A 196 -7.58 2.60 2.88
N ALA A 197 -7.08 1.48 2.37
CA ALA A 197 -6.67 0.34 3.17
C ALA A 197 -5.14 0.35 3.33
N LEU A 198 -4.68 0.41 4.59
CA LEU A 198 -3.26 0.34 4.93
C LEU A 198 -2.95 -1.05 5.47
N LYS A 199 -2.12 -1.78 4.76
CA LYS A 199 -1.90 -3.20 5.01
C LYS A 199 -0.47 -3.48 5.42
N GLY A 200 -0.29 -4.14 6.57
CA GLY A 200 0.97 -4.81 6.89
C GLY A 200 1.26 -5.94 5.90
N GLY A 201 2.53 -6.11 5.51
CA GLY A 201 2.89 -7.08 4.48
C GLY A 201 2.45 -8.52 4.74
N GLN A 202 2.43 -8.95 6.00
CA GLN A 202 2.11 -10.32 6.42
C GLN A 202 0.61 -10.64 6.54
N HIS A 203 -0.28 -9.67 6.32
CA HIS A 203 -1.69 -9.81 6.60
C HIS A 203 -2.54 -10.03 5.35
N GLY A 204 -3.74 -10.57 5.57
CA GLY A 204 -4.75 -10.79 4.54
C GLY A 204 -4.61 -12.13 3.81
N ARG A 205 -5.70 -12.58 3.23
CA ARG A 205 -5.77 -13.78 2.36
C ARG A 205 -5.27 -13.42 0.97
N ALA A 206 -5.15 -14.42 0.08
CA ALA A 206 -4.72 -14.19 -1.30
C ALA A 206 -5.66 -13.24 -2.07
N ASP A 207 -6.96 -13.34 -1.82
CA ASP A 207 -8.05 -12.53 -2.41
C ASP A 207 -8.23 -11.13 -1.78
N HIS A 208 -7.28 -10.69 -0.96
CA HIS A 208 -7.41 -9.47 -0.14
C HIS A 208 -7.70 -8.19 -0.94
N PHE A 209 -7.23 -8.09 -2.17
CA PHE A 209 -7.44 -6.89 -2.99
C PHE A 209 -8.84 -6.85 -3.65
N GLU A 210 -9.61 -7.94 -3.58
CA GLU A 210 -11.01 -7.97 -4.02
C GLU A 210 -12.00 -7.65 -2.89
N SER A 211 -11.57 -7.77 -1.65
CA SER A 211 -12.41 -7.70 -0.43
C SER A 211 -13.00 -6.31 -0.16
#